data_dca5cc0992f01b086acc5cd8e6048dfa
#
_entry.id   dca5cc0992f01b086acc5cd8e6048dfa
#
_cell.length_a   1.000
_cell.length_b   1.000
_cell.length_c   1.000
_cell.angle_alpha   90.00
_cell.angle_beta   90.00
_cell.angle_gamma   90.00
#
_symmetry.space_group_name_H-M   'P 1'
#
loop_
_entity.id
_entity.type
_entity.pdbx_description
1 polymer ?
#
loop_
_entity_poly.entity_id
_entity_poly.type
_entity_poly.pdbx_seq_one_letter_code
_entity_poly.pdbx_strand_id
1 'polypeptide(L)'
;YHGYEIAYIPKKQLTIRKGKHSVSCYDIAQYCDTKPLPIAYQDYIKKPLDPVYLETKEKRKSFDVRYFLRHKKEMRKYCIQDCILTKELAENFLDTFSKVFNFYPRNWVSSGYLAEKVLIHNHIDIPFFHETRYEIQDLAWNSFYGGRFELVQRGYIGECFLYDINSAYPFALTKLPDIRDGRWIESIKINPKSILGFFHIHAKVDDSINIAPFPFRTKNNRIIYPTGEFETYVTLEELKSVTGDSRIKYKIIESYQFIPNKTCKFPFKKFIEEQYEKRLVLKKQENQLERAIKIVLNSMYGKTAQRVDNRMGNLFNPIIASFITGFARAQLYRFMRDHNLEQDTVAFATDSIACRKKIPDLNSDKLGQMKLDKQGNDAYFLSNGFYRFNGKWKNRGIGYDKEKKVEIEHLDTDVGADGQLYISVTTTRTTHIKSGIMYNKLDQIGKFEVYKKKIGLNSDRKRFWPVNLESIDDKTCCYSVPIKMQLHEDIGEEDEFGWNYEDEKYEPESDL
;
A
#
# COMPACT_ATOMS: atom_id res chain seq x y z
N TYR A 1 -0.33 -28.54 -20.59
CA TYR A 1 0.73 -29.51 -20.28
C TYR A 1 0.08 -30.89 -20.02
N HIS A 2 0.25 -31.87 -20.88
CA HIS A 2 -0.39 -33.18 -20.76
C HIS A 2 -1.92 -33.18 -20.55
N GLY A 3 -2.64 -32.21 -21.17
CA GLY A 3 -4.09 -32.04 -21.03
C GLY A 3 -4.55 -31.42 -19.73
N TYR A 4 -3.62 -30.79 -18.93
CA TYR A 4 -3.94 -29.98 -17.80
C TYR A 4 -3.90 -28.48 -18.14
N GLU A 5 -4.90 -27.74 -17.68
CA GLU A 5 -4.92 -26.28 -17.67
C GLU A 5 -4.47 -25.80 -16.29
N ILE A 6 -3.54 -24.84 -16.27
CA ILE A 6 -3.00 -24.28 -15.04
C ILE A 6 -3.31 -22.78 -15.00
N ALA A 7 -4.06 -22.33 -14.00
CA ALA A 7 -4.26 -20.94 -13.67
C ALA A 7 -3.54 -20.60 -12.36
N TYR A 8 -2.64 -19.62 -12.40
CA TYR A 8 -1.84 -19.25 -11.24
C TYR A 8 -1.88 -17.73 -11.00
N ILE A 9 -2.27 -17.37 -9.80
CA ILE A 9 -2.18 -16.01 -9.28
C ILE A 9 -1.12 -16.00 -8.20
N PRO A 10 0.05 -15.34 -8.41
CA PRO A 10 1.16 -15.33 -7.46
C PRO A 10 0.73 -14.97 -6.05
N LYS A 11 1.18 -15.72 -5.05
CA LYS A 11 0.88 -15.53 -3.62
C LYS A 11 -0.61 -15.52 -3.27
N LYS A 12 -1.46 -16.12 -4.11
CA LYS A 12 -2.91 -16.17 -3.86
C LYS A 12 -3.51 -17.53 -4.17
N GLN A 13 -3.35 -18.03 -5.40
CA GLN A 13 -4.07 -19.21 -5.84
C GLN A 13 -3.33 -19.96 -6.95
N LEU A 14 -3.38 -21.28 -6.89
CA LEU A 14 -3.06 -22.20 -7.99
C LEU A 14 -4.31 -23.03 -8.29
N THR A 15 -4.78 -23.03 -9.52
CA THR A 15 -5.88 -23.91 -9.97
C THR A 15 -5.37 -24.80 -11.09
N ILE A 16 -5.58 -26.09 -10.92
CA ILE A 16 -5.25 -27.12 -11.91
C ILE A 16 -6.56 -27.73 -12.38
N ARG A 17 -6.79 -27.79 -13.70
CA ARG A 17 -7.98 -28.35 -14.33
C ARG A 17 -7.62 -29.45 -15.30
N LYS A 18 -8.45 -30.49 -15.33
CA LYS A 18 -8.42 -31.52 -16.36
C LYS A 18 -9.84 -31.96 -16.69
N GLY A 19 -10.31 -31.62 -17.89
CA GLY A 19 -11.72 -31.82 -18.27
C GLY A 19 -12.67 -31.12 -17.30
N LYS A 20 -13.59 -31.87 -16.69
CA LYS A 20 -14.57 -31.33 -15.70
C LYS A 20 -14.03 -31.23 -14.27
N HIS A 21 -12.84 -31.76 -13.99
CA HIS A 21 -12.27 -31.76 -12.64
C HIS A 21 -11.33 -30.57 -12.44
N SER A 22 -11.43 -29.92 -11.29
CA SER A 22 -10.52 -28.84 -10.91
C SER A 22 -10.17 -28.90 -9.42
N VAL A 23 -8.90 -28.58 -9.12
CA VAL A 23 -8.41 -28.42 -7.76
C VAL A 23 -7.86 -27.01 -7.63
N SER A 24 -8.26 -26.29 -6.60
CA SER A 24 -7.76 -24.95 -6.28
C SER A 24 -7.06 -24.95 -4.93
N CYS A 25 -5.79 -24.52 -4.93
CA CYS A 25 -4.99 -24.33 -3.73
C CYS A 25 -4.90 -22.82 -3.45
N TYR A 26 -5.20 -22.40 -2.23
CA TYR A 26 -5.12 -21.02 -1.81
C TYR A 26 -3.92 -20.78 -0.89
N ASP A 27 -3.28 -19.63 -1.02
CA ASP A 27 -2.15 -19.26 -0.16
C ASP A 27 -2.67 -18.58 1.11
N ILE A 28 -2.47 -19.23 2.26
CA ILE A 28 -2.88 -18.70 3.57
C ILE A 28 -2.01 -17.53 4.04
N ALA A 29 -0.78 -17.42 3.54
CA ALA A 29 0.17 -16.39 3.98
C ALA A 29 -0.37 -14.97 3.80
N GLN A 30 -1.19 -14.74 2.77
CA GLN A 30 -1.83 -13.43 2.53
C GLN A 30 -2.74 -12.95 3.68
N TYR A 31 -3.25 -13.88 4.50
CA TYR A 31 -4.08 -13.59 5.66
C TYR A 31 -3.29 -13.57 6.97
N CYS A 32 -2.00 -13.87 6.88
CA CYS A 32 -1.07 -13.93 8.01
C CYS A 32 0.05 -12.88 7.90
N ASP A 33 -0.27 -11.67 7.42
CA ASP A 33 0.67 -10.56 7.19
C ASP A 33 1.90 -10.96 6.36
N THR A 34 1.77 -12.00 5.51
CA THR A 34 2.87 -12.61 4.75
C THR A 34 4.06 -13.07 5.61
N LYS A 35 3.82 -13.36 6.89
CA LYS A 35 4.84 -13.85 7.81
C LYS A 35 5.30 -15.28 7.45
N PRO A 36 6.56 -15.63 7.75
CA PRO A 36 7.01 -17.02 7.69
C PRO A 36 6.11 -17.95 8.50
N LEU A 37 5.88 -19.18 7.99
CA LEU A 37 4.94 -20.14 8.59
C LEU A 37 5.12 -20.35 10.10
N PRO A 38 6.34 -20.52 10.69
CA PRO A 38 6.48 -20.66 12.13
C PRO A 38 6.02 -19.43 12.90
N ILE A 39 6.39 -18.25 12.43
CA ILE A 39 6.01 -16.99 13.09
C ILE A 39 4.50 -16.79 13.01
N ALA A 40 3.92 -17.01 11.80
CA ALA A 40 2.48 -16.97 11.63
C ALA A 40 1.78 -17.96 12.57
N TYR A 41 2.26 -19.19 12.68
CA TYR A 41 1.66 -20.20 13.53
C TYR A 41 1.70 -19.83 15.01
N GLN A 42 2.85 -19.37 15.50
CA GLN A 42 2.99 -18.91 16.90
C GLN A 42 2.09 -17.71 17.21
N ASP A 43 2.02 -16.75 16.28
CA ASP A 43 1.21 -15.55 16.47
C ASP A 43 -0.29 -15.84 16.47
N TYR A 44 -0.75 -16.77 15.64
CA TYR A 44 -2.19 -16.99 15.39
C TYR A 44 -2.75 -18.19 16.10
N ILE A 45 -1.99 -19.27 16.22
CA ILE A 45 -2.42 -20.51 16.90
C ILE A 45 -1.98 -20.49 18.37
N LYS A 46 -0.90 -19.75 18.69
CA LYS A 46 -0.32 -19.63 20.03
C LYS A 46 0.12 -20.95 20.65
N LYS A 47 0.44 -21.95 19.81
CA LYS A 47 1.00 -23.22 20.26
C LYS A 47 2.51 -23.23 20.05
N PRO A 48 3.29 -23.89 20.94
CA PRO A 48 4.72 -24.07 20.74
C PRO A 48 5.00 -24.92 19.50
N LEU A 49 6.13 -24.67 18.87
CA LEU A 49 6.64 -25.47 17.76
C LEU A 49 7.72 -26.43 18.24
N ASP A 50 7.80 -27.58 17.56
CA ASP A 50 8.88 -28.56 17.78
C ASP A 50 10.26 -27.91 17.49
N PRO A 51 11.21 -27.93 18.47
CA PRO A 51 12.55 -27.39 18.26
C PRO A 51 13.28 -28.03 17.05
N VAL A 52 13.10 -29.33 16.83
CA VAL A 52 13.70 -30.07 15.70
C VAL A 52 13.17 -29.54 14.36
N TYR A 53 11.87 -29.21 14.31
CA TYR A 53 11.28 -28.59 13.13
C TYR A 53 11.88 -27.21 12.84
N LEU A 54 12.04 -26.36 13.87
CA LEU A 54 12.62 -25.04 13.71
C LEU A 54 14.09 -25.10 13.26
N GLU A 55 14.88 -25.99 13.84
CA GLU A 55 16.27 -26.22 13.45
C GLU A 55 16.39 -26.69 12.01
N THR A 56 15.55 -27.65 11.61
CA THR A 56 15.50 -28.16 10.21
C THR A 56 15.13 -27.05 9.25
N LYS A 57 14.19 -26.17 9.63
CA LYS A 57 13.76 -25.04 8.82
C LYS A 57 14.87 -24.02 8.57
N GLU A 58 15.69 -23.73 9.56
CA GLU A 58 16.83 -22.82 9.39
C GLU A 58 17.93 -23.47 8.53
N LYS A 59 18.28 -24.70 8.81
CA LYS A 59 19.36 -25.41 8.12
C LYS A 59 19.02 -25.76 6.65
N ARG A 60 17.74 -25.89 6.28
CA ARG A 60 17.34 -26.32 4.92
C ARG A 60 17.86 -25.43 3.78
N LYS A 61 18.13 -24.16 4.06
CA LYS A 61 18.65 -23.20 3.07
C LYS A 61 20.07 -23.55 2.60
N SER A 62 20.83 -24.27 3.42
CA SER A 62 22.18 -24.72 3.12
C SER A 62 22.25 -26.16 2.59
N PHE A 63 21.11 -26.87 2.48
CA PHE A 63 21.08 -28.25 2.05
C PHE A 63 21.18 -28.36 0.52
N ASP A 64 22.14 -29.15 0.06
CA ASP A 64 22.24 -29.58 -1.32
C ASP A 64 21.31 -30.79 -1.63
N VAL A 65 21.21 -31.13 -2.90
CA VAL A 65 20.40 -32.29 -3.35
C VAL A 65 20.86 -33.60 -2.70
N ARG A 66 22.18 -33.77 -2.46
CA ARG A 66 22.75 -34.96 -1.84
C ARG A 66 22.30 -35.10 -0.38
N TYR A 67 22.21 -33.98 0.33
CA TYR A 67 21.67 -33.93 1.70
C TYR A 67 20.21 -34.42 1.72
N PHE A 68 19.36 -33.88 0.86
CA PHE A 68 17.95 -34.26 0.75
C PHE A 68 17.79 -35.77 0.43
N LEU A 69 18.64 -36.31 -0.45
CA LEU A 69 18.58 -37.75 -0.80
C LEU A 69 19.00 -38.65 0.37
N ARG A 70 19.97 -38.24 1.18
CA ARG A 70 20.43 -39.00 2.35
C ARG A 70 19.46 -38.94 3.51
N HIS A 71 18.76 -37.81 3.70
CA HIS A 71 17.89 -37.51 4.85
C HIS A 71 16.40 -37.52 4.49
N LYS A 72 16.00 -38.36 3.54
CA LYS A 72 14.62 -38.43 3.03
C LYS A 72 13.55 -38.56 4.14
N LYS A 73 13.80 -39.36 5.16
CA LYS A 73 12.84 -39.56 6.28
C LYS A 73 12.62 -38.31 7.08
N GLU A 74 13.69 -37.58 7.41
CA GLU A 74 13.65 -36.32 8.16
C GLU A 74 12.97 -35.23 7.34
N MET A 75 13.35 -35.09 6.07
CA MET A 75 12.73 -34.13 5.15
C MET A 75 11.24 -34.40 4.96
N ARG A 76 10.85 -35.69 4.88
CA ARG A 76 9.43 -36.05 4.82
C ARG A 76 8.68 -35.64 6.09
N LYS A 77 9.25 -35.86 7.29
CA LYS A 77 8.64 -35.39 8.56
C LYS A 77 8.49 -33.88 8.56
N TYR A 78 9.54 -33.16 8.16
CA TYR A 78 9.52 -31.71 8.05
C TYR A 78 8.41 -31.23 7.11
N CYS A 79 8.30 -31.80 5.89
CA CYS A 79 7.24 -31.42 4.93
C CYS A 79 5.83 -31.72 5.45
N ILE A 80 5.64 -32.86 6.12
CA ILE A 80 4.35 -33.20 6.76
C ILE A 80 4.02 -32.17 7.83
N GLN A 81 4.99 -31.77 8.64
CA GLN A 81 4.78 -30.74 9.67
C GLN A 81 4.40 -29.40 9.05
N ASP A 82 5.08 -28.95 7.98
CA ASP A 82 4.68 -27.73 7.25
C ASP A 82 3.21 -27.82 6.74
N CYS A 83 2.77 -28.99 6.25
CA CYS A 83 1.39 -29.19 5.83
C CYS A 83 0.39 -29.13 6.99
N ILE A 84 0.71 -29.74 8.14
CA ILE A 84 -0.15 -29.70 9.35
C ILE A 84 -0.30 -28.27 9.85
N LEU A 85 0.81 -27.53 10.01
CA LEU A 85 0.79 -26.15 10.47
C LEU A 85 0.00 -25.24 9.51
N THR A 86 0.18 -25.44 8.21
CA THR A 86 -0.57 -24.69 7.18
C THR A 86 -2.06 -24.96 7.25
N LYS A 87 -2.45 -26.24 7.44
CA LYS A 87 -3.84 -26.66 7.59
C LYS A 87 -4.47 -26.00 8.84
N GLU A 88 -3.83 -26.12 10.00
CA GLU A 88 -4.34 -25.54 11.26
C GLU A 88 -4.51 -24.02 11.14
N LEU A 89 -3.56 -23.34 10.49
CA LEU A 89 -3.67 -21.90 10.22
C LEU A 89 -4.87 -21.55 9.31
N ALA A 90 -5.09 -22.34 8.27
CA ALA A 90 -6.18 -22.11 7.34
C ALA A 90 -7.54 -22.34 8.02
N GLU A 91 -7.68 -23.44 8.77
CA GLU A 91 -8.90 -23.77 9.54
C GLU A 91 -9.19 -22.68 10.58
N ASN A 92 -8.18 -22.26 11.34
CA ASN A 92 -8.32 -21.18 12.32
C ASN A 92 -8.76 -19.87 11.69
N PHE A 93 -8.19 -19.50 10.51
CA PHE A 93 -8.60 -18.30 9.80
C PHE A 93 -10.06 -18.38 9.34
N LEU A 94 -10.48 -19.50 8.74
CA LEU A 94 -11.84 -19.67 8.21
C LEU A 94 -12.87 -19.70 9.34
N ASP A 95 -12.57 -20.35 10.45
CA ASP A 95 -13.41 -20.37 11.63
C ASP A 95 -13.53 -18.99 12.27
N THR A 96 -12.42 -18.27 12.37
CA THR A 96 -12.36 -16.88 12.84
C THR A 96 -13.22 -15.98 11.97
N PHE A 97 -13.07 -16.09 10.64
CA PHE A 97 -13.85 -15.33 9.68
C PHE A 97 -15.35 -15.62 9.80
N SER A 98 -15.71 -16.90 9.87
CA SER A 98 -17.11 -17.32 10.01
C SER A 98 -17.75 -16.83 11.30
N LYS A 99 -17.04 -16.88 12.43
CA LYS A 99 -17.53 -16.34 13.72
C LYS A 99 -17.76 -14.83 13.70
N VAL A 100 -16.97 -14.10 12.92
CA VAL A 100 -17.09 -12.63 12.81
C VAL A 100 -18.24 -12.22 11.90
N PHE A 101 -18.35 -12.85 10.72
CA PHE A 101 -19.23 -12.42 9.63
C PHE A 101 -20.46 -13.31 9.40
N ASN A 102 -20.65 -14.36 10.21
CA ASN A 102 -21.79 -15.28 10.17
C ASN A 102 -21.97 -16.03 8.84
N PHE A 103 -20.89 -16.24 8.08
CA PHE A 103 -20.90 -17.14 6.93
C PHE A 103 -19.51 -17.75 6.67
N TYR A 104 -19.50 -18.94 6.06
CA TYR A 104 -18.28 -19.64 5.72
C TYR A 104 -17.93 -19.38 4.25
N PRO A 105 -16.77 -18.79 3.93
CA PRO A 105 -16.42 -18.47 2.55
C PRO A 105 -16.03 -19.75 1.79
N ARG A 106 -16.75 -20.06 0.70
CA ARG A 106 -16.42 -21.21 -0.18
C ARG A 106 -15.09 -20.98 -0.91
N ASN A 107 -14.82 -19.75 -1.28
CA ASN A 107 -13.59 -19.32 -1.94
C ASN A 107 -12.95 -18.20 -1.12
N TRP A 108 -11.63 -18.21 -1.03
CA TRP A 108 -10.86 -17.20 -0.28
C TRP A 108 -9.56 -16.83 -0.98
N VAL A 109 -9.72 -16.57 -2.30
CA VAL A 109 -8.62 -16.26 -3.21
C VAL A 109 -7.86 -14.98 -2.85
N SER A 110 -8.51 -14.02 -2.22
CA SER A 110 -7.88 -12.78 -1.76
C SER A 110 -8.72 -12.08 -0.69
N SER A 111 -8.07 -11.26 0.12
CA SER A 111 -8.73 -10.42 1.13
C SER A 111 -9.79 -9.48 0.49
N GLY A 112 -9.50 -8.94 -0.70
CA GLY A 112 -10.49 -8.15 -1.45
C GLY A 112 -11.71 -8.97 -1.88
N TYR A 113 -11.54 -10.24 -2.29
CA TYR A 113 -12.66 -11.12 -2.59
C TYR A 113 -13.53 -11.39 -1.35
N LEU A 114 -12.89 -11.62 -0.20
CA LEU A 114 -13.63 -11.78 1.06
C LEU A 114 -14.37 -10.50 1.44
N ALA A 115 -13.77 -9.33 1.28
CA ALA A 115 -14.42 -8.05 1.51
C ALA A 115 -15.67 -7.88 0.62
N GLU A 116 -15.56 -8.20 -0.67
CA GLU A 116 -16.70 -8.22 -1.60
C GLU A 116 -17.85 -9.13 -1.08
N LYS A 117 -17.50 -10.35 -0.66
CA LYS A 117 -18.52 -11.29 -0.14
C LYS A 117 -19.16 -10.83 1.17
N VAL A 118 -18.39 -10.16 2.04
CA VAL A 118 -18.93 -9.56 3.26
C VAL A 118 -19.92 -8.43 2.93
N LEU A 119 -19.60 -7.56 1.97
CA LEU A 119 -20.50 -6.49 1.53
C LEU A 119 -21.82 -7.07 1.00
N ILE A 120 -21.74 -8.06 0.09
CA ILE A 120 -22.94 -8.73 -0.46
C ILE A 120 -23.77 -9.39 0.64
N HIS A 121 -23.13 -10.10 1.59
CA HIS A 121 -23.82 -10.77 2.70
C HIS A 121 -24.54 -9.78 3.63
N ASN A 122 -23.99 -8.58 3.80
CA ASN A 122 -24.60 -7.52 4.61
C ASN A 122 -25.50 -6.59 3.80
N HIS A 123 -25.88 -6.96 2.58
CA HIS A 123 -26.75 -6.18 1.70
C HIS A 123 -26.26 -4.74 1.47
N ILE A 124 -24.94 -4.56 1.44
CA ILE A 124 -24.31 -3.30 1.07
C ILE A 124 -24.09 -3.34 -0.43
N ASP A 125 -24.94 -2.63 -1.13
CA ASP A 125 -24.92 -2.54 -2.57
C ASP A 125 -23.97 -1.44 -3.03
N ILE A 126 -23.06 -1.80 -3.93
CA ILE A 126 -22.11 -0.87 -4.57
C ILE A 126 -22.64 -0.60 -5.98
N PRO A 127 -22.86 0.67 -6.35
CA PRO A 127 -23.28 1.01 -7.71
C PRO A 127 -22.34 0.43 -8.75
N PHE A 128 -22.88 -0.21 -9.78
CA PHE A 128 -22.07 -0.64 -10.91
C PHE A 128 -21.53 0.55 -11.69
N PHE A 129 -20.39 0.34 -12.35
CA PHE A 129 -19.76 1.35 -13.17
C PHE A 129 -20.71 2.02 -14.16
N HIS A 130 -21.56 1.26 -14.86
CA HIS A 130 -22.49 1.75 -15.88
C HIS A 130 -23.74 2.48 -15.34
N GLU A 131 -23.97 2.49 -14.00
CA GLU A 131 -25.11 3.21 -13.42
C GLU A 131 -24.87 4.74 -13.34
N THR A 132 -23.66 5.19 -13.64
CA THR A 132 -23.33 6.61 -13.66
C THR A 132 -22.77 6.99 -15.03
N ARG A 133 -23.04 8.20 -15.51
CA ARG A 133 -22.58 8.72 -16.79
C ARG A 133 -21.08 8.57 -16.95
N TYR A 134 -20.64 8.29 -18.20
CA TYR A 134 -19.24 8.03 -18.52
C TYR A 134 -18.33 9.21 -18.20
N GLU A 135 -18.75 10.44 -18.51
CA GLU A 135 -17.96 11.65 -18.28
C GLU A 135 -17.64 11.86 -16.81
N ILE A 136 -18.58 11.53 -15.91
CA ILE A 136 -18.36 11.58 -14.45
C ILE A 136 -17.34 10.52 -14.02
N GLN A 137 -17.45 9.31 -14.59
CA GLN A 137 -16.51 8.22 -14.30
C GLN A 137 -15.11 8.55 -14.83
N ASP A 138 -14.99 9.17 -15.99
CA ASP A 138 -13.71 9.55 -16.59
C ASP A 138 -13.03 10.64 -15.74
N LEU A 139 -13.76 11.71 -15.39
CA LEU A 139 -13.22 12.76 -14.54
C LEU A 139 -12.82 12.23 -13.15
N ALA A 140 -13.61 11.30 -12.60
CA ALA A 140 -13.28 10.62 -11.36
C ALA A 140 -12.01 9.78 -11.51
N TRP A 141 -11.85 9.03 -12.63
CA TRP A 141 -10.65 8.23 -12.85
C TRP A 141 -9.39 9.09 -13.02
N ASN A 142 -9.49 10.21 -13.70
CA ASN A 142 -8.40 11.18 -13.82
C ASN A 142 -8.00 11.76 -12.45
N SER A 143 -8.93 11.85 -11.50
CA SER A 143 -8.68 12.27 -10.11
C SER A 143 -8.15 11.13 -9.21
N PHE A 144 -7.92 9.92 -9.76
CA PHE A 144 -7.42 8.79 -9.01
C PHE A 144 -5.90 8.74 -8.97
N TYR A 145 -5.29 9.15 -7.86
CA TYR A 145 -3.84 9.17 -7.64
C TYR A 145 -3.37 8.20 -6.56
N GLY A 146 -4.30 7.52 -5.86
CA GLY A 146 -3.97 6.74 -4.67
C GLY A 146 -3.69 7.60 -3.44
N GLY A 147 -3.04 7.02 -2.44
CA GLY A 147 -2.62 7.75 -1.23
C GLY A 147 -1.38 8.61 -1.47
N ARG A 148 -1.21 9.67 -0.66
CA ARG A 148 0.00 10.49 -0.70
C ARG A 148 1.19 9.70 -0.16
N PHE A 149 2.25 9.60 -0.94
CA PHE A 149 3.47 8.90 -0.58
C PHE A 149 4.67 9.72 -1.02
N GLU A 150 5.24 10.49 -0.09
CA GLU A 150 6.21 11.55 -0.38
C GLU A 150 7.22 11.67 0.74
N LEU A 151 8.51 11.74 0.41
CA LEU A 151 9.60 12.04 1.32
C LEU A 151 9.98 13.51 1.18
N VAL A 152 9.99 14.24 2.28
CA VAL A 152 10.28 15.68 2.34
C VAL A 152 11.67 15.95 2.88
N GLN A 153 12.10 15.19 3.88
CA GLN A 153 13.43 15.27 4.48
C GLN A 153 14.09 13.90 4.45
N ARG A 154 15.39 13.84 4.19
CA ARG A 154 16.17 12.62 4.03
C ARG A 154 17.46 12.69 4.84
N GLY A 155 17.88 11.57 5.41
CA GLY A 155 19.03 11.46 6.30
C GLY A 155 18.63 11.34 7.76
N TYR A 156 19.48 11.84 8.64
CA TYR A 156 19.25 11.82 10.08
C TYR A 156 18.23 12.86 10.51
N ILE A 157 17.12 12.41 11.03
CA ILE A 157 16.02 13.27 11.49
C ILE A 157 16.12 13.55 12.99
N GLY A 158 16.65 12.60 13.76
CA GLY A 158 16.67 12.67 15.22
C GLY A 158 15.30 12.42 15.82
N GLU A 159 14.79 13.37 16.62
CA GLU A 159 13.46 13.24 17.20
C GLU A 159 12.38 13.33 16.13
N CYS A 160 11.49 12.35 16.11
CA CYS A 160 10.44 12.23 15.11
C CYS A 160 9.18 11.56 15.68
N PHE A 161 8.03 12.06 15.24
CA PHE A 161 6.70 11.61 15.62
C PHE A 161 5.96 11.14 14.38
N LEU A 162 5.45 9.92 14.43
CA LEU A 162 4.64 9.33 13.37
C LEU A 162 3.18 9.33 13.80
N TYR A 163 2.35 10.08 13.11
CA TYR A 163 0.90 10.12 13.29
C TYR A 163 0.20 9.34 12.18
N ASP A 164 -0.84 8.58 12.55
CA ASP A 164 -1.57 7.71 11.64
C ASP A 164 -3.08 7.94 11.78
N ILE A 165 -3.81 7.90 10.66
CA ILE A 165 -5.27 8.00 10.66
C ILE A 165 -5.86 6.64 10.99
N ASN A 166 -6.65 6.54 12.04
CA ASN A 166 -7.34 5.30 12.41
C ASN A 166 -8.27 4.82 11.29
N SER A 167 -7.84 3.79 10.54
CA SER A 167 -8.59 3.20 9.42
C SER A 167 -9.07 4.24 8.40
N ALA A 168 -8.14 4.99 7.82
CA ALA A 168 -8.40 6.13 6.91
C ALA A 168 -9.39 5.79 5.78
N TYR A 169 -9.15 4.73 5.03
CA TYR A 169 -10.00 4.34 3.90
C TYR A 169 -11.40 3.84 4.33
N PRO A 170 -11.54 2.99 5.35
CA PRO A 170 -12.84 2.71 5.93
C PRO A 170 -13.58 3.97 6.41
N PHE A 171 -12.88 4.90 7.05
CA PHE A 171 -13.49 6.17 7.46
C PHE A 171 -13.99 6.99 6.26
N ALA A 172 -13.19 7.11 5.20
CA ALA A 172 -13.64 7.79 3.98
C ALA A 172 -14.91 7.14 3.40
N LEU A 173 -15.00 5.81 3.40
CA LEU A 173 -16.21 5.09 2.99
C LEU A 173 -17.43 5.44 3.83
N THR A 174 -17.28 5.75 5.12
CA THR A 174 -18.43 6.19 5.96
C THR A 174 -19.01 7.54 5.52
N LYS A 175 -18.25 8.33 4.76
CA LYS A 175 -18.63 9.64 4.23
C LYS A 175 -19.15 9.57 2.79
N LEU A 176 -19.11 8.40 2.16
CA LEU A 176 -19.57 8.20 0.81
C LEU A 176 -21.09 8.09 0.78
N PRO A 177 -21.81 9.00 0.07
CA PRO A 177 -23.27 8.88 -0.12
C PRO A 177 -23.60 7.76 -1.12
N ASP A 178 -24.84 7.31 -1.13
CA ASP A 178 -25.34 6.53 -2.26
C ASP A 178 -25.44 7.45 -3.49
N ILE A 179 -24.53 7.32 -4.42
CA ILE A 179 -24.40 8.19 -5.60
C ILE A 179 -25.58 8.06 -6.58
N ARG A 180 -26.53 7.15 -6.33
CA ARG A 180 -27.79 7.01 -7.08
C ARG A 180 -28.92 7.84 -6.49
N ASP A 181 -28.83 8.19 -5.19
CA ASP A 181 -29.89 8.95 -4.49
C ASP A 181 -29.54 10.44 -4.42
N GLY A 182 -29.52 11.07 -5.59
CA GLY A 182 -29.21 12.49 -5.76
C GLY A 182 -29.09 12.86 -7.23
N ARG A 183 -28.47 14.00 -7.50
CA ARG A 183 -28.21 14.47 -8.85
C ARG A 183 -26.78 14.93 -9.06
N TRP A 184 -26.23 14.62 -10.19
CA TRP A 184 -24.97 15.16 -10.66
C TRP A 184 -25.22 16.44 -11.46
N ILE A 185 -24.47 17.48 -11.12
CA ILE A 185 -24.49 18.76 -11.85
C ILE A 185 -23.11 19.03 -12.43
N GLU A 186 -23.09 19.60 -13.62
CA GLU A 186 -21.88 20.18 -14.23
C GLU A 186 -21.78 21.65 -13.84
N SER A 187 -20.61 22.13 -13.44
CA SER A 187 -20.44 23.52 -13.02
C SER A 187 -18.98 23.93 -12.96
N ILE A 188 -18.69 25.17 -13.37
CA ILE A 188 -17.38 25.81 -13.18
C ILE A 188 -17.25 26.55 -11.84
N LYS A 189 -18.20 26.36 -10.92
CA LYS A 189 -18.18 26.90 -9.56
C LYS A 189 -18.53 25.80 -8.56
N ILE A 190 -17.94 25.83 -7.37
CA ILE A 190 -18.31 24.90 -6.31
C ILE A 190 -19.74 25.23 -5.84
N ASN A 191 -20.61 24.23 -5.92
CA ASN A 191 -21.96 24.36 -5.38
C ASN A 191 -21.92 24.05 -3.87
N PRO A 192 -22.44 24.93 -2.99
CA PRO A 192 -22.41 24.72 -1.56
C PRO A 192 -23.18 23.50 -1.05
N LYS A 193 -24.13 22.98 -1.84
CA LYS A 193 -24.92 21.77 -1.51
C LYS A 193 -24.24 20.49 -1.95
N SER A 194 -23.13 20.56 -2.67
CA SER A 194 -22.38 19.39 -3.12
C SER A 194 -21.58 18.79 -1.99
N ILE A 195 -21.67 17.47 -1.84
CA ILE A 195 -20.94 16.71 -0.83
C ILE A 195 -19.86 15.80 -1.42
N LEU A 196 -19.87 15.62 -2.73
CA LEU A 196 -18.89 14.87 -3.50
C LEU A 196 -18.73 15.55 -4.85
N GLY A 197 -17.53 15.50 -5.43
CA GLY A 197 -17.28 16.05 -6.76
C GLY A 197 -15.86 15.83 -7.23
N PHE A 198 -15.69 15.90 -8.55
CA PHE A 198 -14.41 15.79 -9.26
C PHE A 198 -14.24 17.01 -10.15
N PHE A 199 -13.02 17.50 -10.20
CA PHE A 199 -12.73 18.80 -10.78
C PHE A 199 -11.47 18.70 -11.63
N HIS A 200 -11.53 19.17 -12.86
CA HIS A 200 -10.38 19.58 -13.66
C HIS A 200 -10.12 21.05 -13.37
N ILE A 201 -8.94 21.38 -12.87
CA ILE A 201 -8.59 22.74 -12.46
C ILE A 201 -7.29 23.19 -13.10
N HIS A 202 -7.23 24.49 -13.37
CA HIS A 202 -5.98 25.22 -13.54
C HIS A 202 -5.58 25.75 -12.17
N ALA A 203 -4.47 25.29 -11.63
CA ALA A 203 -3.95 25.63 -10.32
C ALA A 203 -2.74 26.55 -10.43
N LYS A 204 -2.65 27.51 -9.48
CA LYS A 204 -1.47 28.32 -9.24
C LYS A 204 -1.13 28.22 -7.76
N VAL A 205 -0.01 27.56 -7.47
CA VAL A 205 0.51 27.27 -6.14
C VAL A 205 1.79 28.06 -5.93
N ASP A 206 1.82 28.92 -4.89
CA ASP A 206 2.96 29.79 -4.62
C ASP A 206 4.22 28.98 -4.26
N ASP A 207 5.38 29.43 -4.74
CA ASP A 207 6.67 28.75 -4.52
C ASP A 207 7.14 28.78 -3.06
N SER A 208 6.56 29.63 -2.21
CA SER A 208 6.83 29.62 -0.77
C SER A 208 6.23 28.39 -0.04
N ILE A 209 5.36 27.64 -0.71
CA ILE A 209 4.73 26.45 -0.14
C ILE A 209 5.70 25.28 -0.23
N ASN A 210 6.11 24.77 0.93
CA ASN A 210 6.97 23.57 0.98
C ASN A 210 6.19 22.27 0.82
N ILE A 211 4.93 22.22 1.23
CA ILE A 211 4.05 21.06 1.10
C ILE A 211 2.86 21.43 0.21
N ALA A 212 2.97 21.19 -1.09
CA ALA A 212 1.92 21.55 -2.04
C ALA A 212 0.71 20.60 -1.92
N PRO A 213 -0.53 21.11 -2.15
CA PRO A 213 -1.76 20.35 -1.88
C PRO A 213 -2.17 19.40 -3.00
N PHE A 214 -1.97 19.79 -4.26
CA PHE A 214 -2.60 19.14 -5.38
C PHE A 214 -1.69 18.10 -6.04
N PRO A 215 -2.18 16.87 -6.28
CA PRO A 215 -1.43 15.87 -7.01
C PRO A 215 -1.34 16.22 -8.50
N PHE A 216 -0.23 15.87 -9.12
CA PHE A 216 -0.02 15.94 -10.55
C PHE A 216 0.58 14.61 -11.05
N ARG A 217 0.07 14.11 -12.17
CA ARG A 217 0.58 12.88 -12.81
C ARG A 217 1.50 13.25 -13.97
N THR A 218 2.78 12.92 -13.83
CA THR A 218 3.77 13.11 -14.91
C THR A 218 3.54 12.12 -16.07
N LYS A 219 4.15 12.36 -17.22
CA LYS A 219 4.12 11.45 -18.38
C LYS A 219 4.55 10.02 -18.01
N ASN A 220 5.51 9.88 -17.11
CA ASN A 220 6.01 8.59 -16.61
C ASN A 220 5.15 7.99 -15.47
N ASN A 221 3.88 8.41 -15.35
CA ASN A 221 2.94 7.97 -14.31
C ASN A 221 3.40 8.21 -12.85
N ARG A 222 4.39 9.05 -12.62
CA ARG A 222 4.80 9.46 -11.29
C ARG A 222 3.82 10.49 -10.74
N ILE A 223 3.46 10.37 -9.48
CA ILE A 223 2.61 11.35 -8.78
C ILE A 223 3.52 12.26 -7.98
N ILE A 224 3.44 13.55 -8.29
CA ILE A 224 4.16 14.63 -7.59
C ILE A 224 3.16 15.66 -7.04
N TYR A 225 3.62 16.54 -6.16
CA TYR A 225 2.85 17.66 -5.61
C TYR A 225 3.63 18.95 -5.89
N PRO A 226 3.41 19.57 -7.06
CA PRO A 226 4.22 20.70 -7.54
C PRO A 226 3.73 22.06 -7.02
N THR A 227 4.62 23.05 -7.10
CA THR A 227 4.29 24.49 -7.08
C THR A 227 4.25 25.07 -8.50
N GLY A 228 3.93 26.36 -8.64
CA GLY A 228 3.82 27.03 -9.93
C GLY A 228 2.44 26.90 -10.57
N GLU A 229 2.37 26.90 -11.89
CA GLU A 229 1.13 26.86 -12.67
C GLU A 229 0.99 25.57 -13.46
N PHE A 230 -0.12 24.85 -13.26
CA PHE A 230 -0.39 23.55 -13.92
C PHE A 230 -1.87 23.21 -13.91
N GLU A 231 -2.27 22.32 -14.81
CA GLU A 231 -3.60 21.72 -14.81
C GLU A 231 -3.57 20.36 -14.13
N THR A 232 -4.60 20.09 -13.35
CA THR A 232 -4.71 18.80 -12.66
C THR A 232 -6.16 18.46 -12.32
N TYR A 233 -6.36 17.22 -11.86
CA TYR A 233 -7.66 16.70 -11.48
C TYR A 233 -7.69 16.49 -9.97
N VAL A 234 -8.74 16.95 -9.30
CA VAL A 234 -8.84 16.89 -7.83
C VAL A 234 -10.26 16.55 -7.39
N THR A 235 -10.39 16.14 -6.15
CA THR A 235 -11.70 15.91 -5.51
C THR A 235 -12.18 17.16 -4.78
N LEU A 236 -13.49 17.24 -4.49
CA LEU A 236 -14.07 18.30 -3.69
C LEU A 236 -13.39 18.48 -2.33
N GLU A 237 -13.01 17.37 -1.68
CA GLU A 237 -12.36 17.41 -0.38
C GLU A 237 -10.95 18.01 -0.44
N GLU A 238 -10.22 17.79 -1.54
CA GLU A 238 -8.92 18.43 -1.77
C GLU A 238 -9.07 19.94 -1.96
N LEU A 239 -10.07 20.40 -2.71
CA LEU A 239 -10.37 21.84 -2.83
C LEU A 239 -10.77 22.47 -1.50
N LYS A 240 -11.60 21.77 -0.71
CA LYS A 240 -11.96 22.24 0.64
C LYS A 240 -10.75 22.33 1.58
N SER A 241 -9.75 21.46 1.39
CA SER A 241 -8.56 21.42 2.26
C SER A 241 -7.66 22.64 2.11
N VAL A 242 -7.76 23.38 1.02
CA VAL A 242 -6.97 24.58 0.74
C VAL A 242 -7.73 25.89 0.98
N THR A 243 -9.00 25.81 1.38
CA THR A 243 -9.82 26.99 1.63
C THR A 243 -9.15 27.91 2.66
N GLY A 244 -9.06 29.21 2.32
CA GLY A 244 -8.47 30.25 3.18
C GLY A 244 -6.95 30.40 3.06
N ASP A 245 -6.25 29.59 2.27
CA ASP A 245 -4.82 29.80 1.96
C ASP A 245 -4.67 30.69 0.72
N SER A 246 -4.27 31.96 0.92
CA SER A 246 -4.11 32.94 -0.17
C SER A 246 -2.97 32.61 -1.15
N ARG A 247 -2.06 31.72 -0.75
CA ARG A 247 -0.93 31.25 -1.58
C ARG A 247 -1.39 30.25 -2.67
N ILE A 248 -2.64 29.76 -2.58
CA ILE A 248 -3.20 28.77 -3.49
C ILE A 248 -4.38 29.37 -4.22
N LYS A 249 -4.28 29.46 -5.54
CA LYS A 249 -5.37 29.92 -6.42
C LYS A 249 -5.69 28.83 -7.41
N TYR A 250 -6.96 28.74 -7.82
CA TYR A 250 -7.37 27.82 -8.88
C TYR A 250 -8.57 28.35 -9.65
N LYS A 251 -8.67 27.94 -10.90
CA LYS A 251 -9.83 28.14 -11.75
C LYS A 251 -10.38 26.77 -12.15
N ILE A 252 -11.67 26.55 -11.98
CA ILE A 252 -12.33 25.32 -12.42
C ILE A 252 -12.53 25.40 -13.92
N ILE A 253 -12.03 24.41 -14.66
CA ILE A 253 -12.20 24.22 -16.10
C ILE A 253 -13.47 23.40 -16.33
N GLU A 254 -13.60 22.28 -15.61
CA GLU A 254 -14.71 21.34 -15.68
C GLU A 254 -14.94 20.72 -14.30
N SER A 255 -16.18 20.43 -13.95
CA SER A 255 -16.47 19.60 -12.79
C SER A 255 -17.81 18.89 -12.88
N TYR A 256 -17.88 17.72 -12.25
CA TYR A 256 -19.12 17.04 -11.91
C TYR A 256 -19.26 16.94 -10.41
N GLN A 257 -20.38 17.46 -9.89
CA GLN A 257 -20.62 17.58 -8.45
C GLN A 257 -21.93 16.90 -8.08
N PHE A 258 -21.91 16.14 -7.01
CA PHE A 258 -23.07 15.39 -6.52
C PHE A 258 -23.79 16.14 -5.42
N ILE A 259 -25.08 16.38 -5.64
CA ILE A 259 -26.01 16.96 -4.67
C ILE A 259 -26.95 15.86 -4.22
N PRO A 260 -26.90 15.41 -2.95
CA PRO A 260 -27.74 14.34 -2.45
C PRO A 260 -29.19 14.78 -2.31
N ASN A 261 -30.11 13.84 -2.42
CA ASN A 261 -31.48 14.03 -1.98
C ASN A 261 -31.53 14.10 -0.43
N LYS A 262 -32.63 14.60 0.14
CA LYS A 262 -32.81 14.64 1.59
C LYS A 262 -32.83 13.27 2.25
N THR A 263 -33.20 12.24 1.51
CA THR A 263 -33.29 10.84 1.91
C THR A 263 -31.99 10.06 1.69
N CYS A 264 -30.98 10.70 1.11
CA CYS A 264 -29.74 10.03 0.72
C CYS A 264 -29.07 9.31 1.89
N LYS A 265 -28.80 8.04 1.69
CA LYS A 265 -28.16 7.17 2.67
C LYS A 265 -26.65 7.12 2.46
N PHE A 266 -25.95 6.71 3.50
CA PHE A 266 -24.52 6.39 3.48
C PHE A 266 -24.35 4.89 3.71
N PRO A 267 -24.35 4.08 2.64
CA PRO A 267 -24.55 2.63 2.73
C PRO A 267 -23.47 1.91 3.55
N PHE A 268 -22.26 2.42 3.58
CA PHE A 268 -21.15 1.81 4.31
C PHE A 268 -21.09 2.20 5.79
N LYS A 269 -21.70 3.34 6.17
CA LYS A 269 -21.48 4.00 7.45
C LYS A 269 -21.75 3.08 8.63
N LYS A 270 -22.99 2.61 8.75
CA LYS A 270 -23.41 1.77 9.88
C LYS A 270 -22.53 0.52 10.01
N PHE A 271 -22.36 -0.20 8.92
CA PHE A 271 -21.56 -1.43 8.91
C PHE A 271 -20.13 -1.19 9.37
N ILE A 272 -19.44 -0.16 8.80
CA ILE A 272 -18.04 0.12 9.13
C ILE A 272 -17.90 0.56 10.58
N GLU A 273 -18.78 1.44 11.07
CA GLU A 273 -18.76 1.92 12.46
C GLU A 273 -18.93 0.75 13.44
N GLU A 274 -19.94 -0.12 13.23
CA GLU A 274 -20.18 -1.30 14.06
C GLU A 274 -19.00 -2.29 14.04
N GLN A 275 -18.44 -2.58 12.85
CA GLN A 275 -17.29 -3.48 12.75
C GLN A 275 -16.02 -2.88 13.37
N TYR A 276 -15.84 -1.57 13.26
CA TYR A 276 -14.70 -0.88 13.86
C TYR A 276 -14.78 -0.91 15.40
N GLU A 277 -15.94 -0.61 15.98
CA GLU A 277 -16.17 -0.70 17.42
C GLU A 277 -15.95 -2.12 17.95
N LYS A 278 -16.53 -3.12 17.28
CA LYS A 278 -16.30 -4.53 17.57
C LYS A 278 -14.80 -4.87 17.55
N ARG A 279 -14.09 -4.38 16.54
CA ARG A 279 -12.64 -4.56 16.43
C ARG A 279 -11.89 -3.95 17.61
N LEU A 280 -12.23 -2.74 18.06
CA LEU A 280 -11.58 -2.09 19.20
C LEU A 280 -11.75 -2.91 20.49
N VAL A 281 -12.96 -3.43 20.75
CA VAL A 281 -13.23 -4.30 21.91
C VAL A 281 -12.38 -5.57 21.84
N LEU A 282 -12.39 -6.26 20.68
CA LEU A 282 -11.61 -7.47 20.47
C LEU A 282 -10.11 -7.24 20.60
N LYS A 283 -9.61 -6.10 20.12
CA LYS A 283 -8.19 -5.73 20.24
C LYS A 283 -7.78 -5.52 21.68
N LYS A 284 -8.62 -4.87 22.51
CA LYS A 284 -8.37 -4.71 23.96
C LYS A 284 -8.35 -6.05 24.71
N GLN A 285 -9.10 -7.03 24.21
CA GLN A 285 -9.16 -8.40 24.75
C GLN A 285 -8.06 -9.31 24.17
N GLU A 286 -7.16 -8.78 23.35
CA GLU A 286 -6.15 -9.55 22.59
C GLU A 286 -6.75 -10.71 21.80
N ASN A 287 -8.00 -10.56 21.37
CA ASN A 287 -8.75 -11.58 20.67
C ASN A 287 -8.43 -11.55 19.17
N GLN A 288 -8.05 -12.69 18.63
CA GLN A 288 -7.64 -12.83 17.23
C GLN A 288 -8.74 -12.52 16.22
N LEU A 289 -10.02 -12.53 16.62
CA LEU A 289 -11.15 -12.18 15.76
C LEU A 289 -11.04 -10.75 15.20
N GLU A 290 -10.34 -9.83 15.90
CA GLU A 290 -10.09 -8.45 15.42
C GLU A 290 -9.42 -8.41 14.04
N ARG A 291 -8.60 -9.42 13.71
CA ARG A 291 -7.82 -9.47 12.46
C ARG A 291 -8.68 -9.71 11.24
N ALA A 292 -9.68 -10.60 11.34
CA ALA A 292 -10.60 -10.81 10.23
C ALA A 292 -11.33 -9.51 9.88
N ILE A 293 -11.74 -8.72 10.89
CA ILE A 293 -12.34 -7.40 10.69
C ILE A 293 -11.35 -6.46 10.02
N LYS A 294 -10.11 -6.37 10.54
CA LYS A 294 -9.07 -5.51 9.96
C LYS A 294 -8.80 -5.82 8.49
N ILE A 295 -8.68 -7.11 8.14
CA ILE A 295 -8.43 -7.54 6.76
C ILE A 295 -9.58 -7.13 5.85
N VAL A 296 -10.82 -7.35 6.26
CA VAL A 296 -12.00 -7.00 5.46
C VAL A 296 -12.11 -5.49 5.28
N LEU A 297 -12.08 -4.72 6.36
CA LEU A 297 -12.21 -3.26 6.30
C LEU A 297 -11.14 -2.62 5.40
N ASN A 298 -9.88 -3.03 5.55
CA ASN A 298 -8.77 -2.47 4.75
C ASN A 298 -8.79 -2.93 3.29
N SER A 299 -9.51 -4.01 2.96
CA SER A 299 -9.55 -4.56 1.60
C SER A 299 -10.74 -4.09 0.77
N MET A 300 -11.73 -3.44 1.38
CA MET A 300 -12.92 -2.93 0.68
C MET A 300 -12.55 -1.94 -0.42
N TYR A 301 -11.66 -1.01 -0.12
CA TYR A 301 -11.21 0.00 -1.06
C TYR A 301 -10.55 -0.60 -2.32
N GLY A 302 -9.64 -1.56 -2.16
CA GLY A 302 -8.85 -2.08 -3.28
C GLY A 302 -9.67 -2.71 -4.40
N LYS A 303 -10.89 -3.13 -4.10
CA LYS A 303 -11.82 -3.66 -5.12
C LYS A 303 -12.40 -2.60 -6.04
N THR A 304 -12.58 -1.39 -5.54
CA THR A 304 -13.18 -0.30 -6.33
C THR A 304 -12.24 0.27 -7.40
N ALA A 305 -10.94 0.02 -7.26
CA ALA A 305 -9.91 0.41 -8.24
C ALA A 305 -9.31 -0.79 -8.99
N GLN A 306 -9.84 -2.01 -8.81
CA GLN A 306 -9.22 -3.23 -9.32
C GLN A 306 -9.39 -3.36 -10.83
N ARG A 307 -8.26 -3.39 -11.56
CA ARG A 307 -8.16 -3.81 -12.98
C ARG A 307 -7.15 -4.96 -13.07
N VAL A 308 -7.47 -5.99 -13.83
CA VAL A 308 -6.61 -7.15 -14.08
C VAL A 308 -6.63 -7.42 -15.57
N ASP A 309 -5.48 -7.37 -16.23
CA ASP A 309 -5.33 -7.63 -17.67
C ASP A 309 -6.38 -6.91 -18.53
N ASN A 310 -6.54 -5.60 -18.33
CA ASN A 310 -7.55 -4.74 -18.98
C ASN A 310 -9.02 -5.09 -18.67
N ARG A 311 -9.29 -5.99 -17.72
CA ARG A 311 -10.64 -6.29 -17.23
C ARG A 311 -10.89 -5.54 -15.94
N MET A 312 -12.06 -4.93 -15.85
CA MET A 312 -12.55 -4.28 -14.62
C MET A 312 -13.00 -5.35 -13.63
N GLY A 313 -12.68 -5.17 -12.36
CA GLY A 313 -13.23 -6.01 -11.28
C GLY A 313 -14.74 -5.78 -11.09
N ASN A 314 -15.43 -6.74 -10.47
CA ASN A 314 -16.90 -6.67 -10.27
C ASN A 314 -17.36 -5.41 -9.51
N LEU A 315 -16.50 -4.87 -8.63
CA LEU A 315 -16.79 -3.67 -7.84
C LEU A 315 -16.02 -2.44 -8.35
N PHE A 316 -15.52 -2.49 -9.58
CA PHE A 316 -14.78 -1.36 -10.16
C PHE A 316 -15.69 -0.14 -10.26
N ASN A 317 -15.31 0.93 -9.58
CA ASN A 317 -16.03 2.20 -9.59
C ASN A 317 -15.06 3.35 -9.33
N PRO A 318 -14.65 4.11 -10.37
CA PRO A 318 -13.74 5.24 -10.26
C PRO A 318 -14.18 6.32 -9.28
N ILE A 319 -15.50 6.59 -9.20
CA ILE A 319 -16.05 7.59 -8.28
C ILE A 319 -15.69 7.22 -6.83
N ILE A 320 -15.93 5.97 -6.45
CA ILE A 320 -15.66 5.48 -5.09
C ILE A 320 -14.16 5.46 -4.82
N ALA A 321 -13.37 4.93 -5.77
CA ALA A 321 -11.92 4.81 -5.62
C ALA A 321 -11.23 6.18 -5.43
N SER A 322 -11.63 7.16 -6.25
CA SER A 322 -11.04 8.50 -6.22
C SER A 322 -11.50 9.30 -5.01
N PHE A 323 -12.79 9.18 -4.66
CA PHE A 323 -13.31 9.80 -3.43
C PHE A 323 -12.52 9.36 -2.18
N ILE A 324 -12.34 8.03 -1.99
CA ILE A 324 -11.64 7.49 -0.81
C ILE A 324 -10.21 8.02 -0.72
N THR A 325 -9.47 7.98 -1.82
CA THR A 325 -8.07 8.38 -1.82
C THR A 325 -7.90 9.90 -1.74
N GLY A 326 -8.76 10.66 -2.43
CA GLY A 326 -8.80 12.12 -2.34
C GLY A 326 -9.17 12.60 -0.95
N PHE A 327 -10.14 11.94 -0.30
CA PHE A 327 -10.52 12.23 1.09
C PHE A 327 -9.34 12.03 2.06
N ALA A 328 -8.62 10.90 1.94
CA ALA A 328 -7.47 10.62 2.80
C ALA A 328 -6.33 11.63 2.58
N ARG A 329 -6.01 11.98 1.30
CA ARG A 329 -5.02 13.01 0.99
C ARG A 329 -5.40 14.37 1.57
N ALA A 330 -6.66 14.77 1.41
CA ALA A 330 -7.18 16.01 1.95
C ALA A 330 -7.14 16.05 3.48
N GLN A 331 -7.42 14.91 4.14
CA GLN A 331 -7.36 14.81 5.59
C GLN A 331 -5.94 14.99 6.13
N LEU A 332 -4.94 14.34 5.48
CA LEU A 332 -3.53 14.53 5.84
C LEU A 332 -3.06 15.97 5.62
N TYR A 333 -3.47 16.59 4.51
CA TYR A 333 -3.11 17.97 4.21
C TYR A 333 -3.73 18.96 5.21
N ARG A 334 -5.02 18.80 5.56
CA ARG A 334 -5.67 19.57 6.62
C ARG A 334 -4.96 19.42 7.96
N PHE A 335 -4.66 18.18 8.36
CA PHE A 335 -3.94 17.92 9.61
C PHE A 335 -2.59 18.64 9.66
N MET A 336 -1.82 18.58 8.58
CA MET A 336 -0.54 19.28 8.45
C MET A 336 -0.72 20.80 8.63
N ARG A 337 -1.73 21.40 7.97
CA ARG A 337 -2.04 22.85 8.08
C ARG A 337 -2.51 23.23 9.46
N ASP A 338 -3.48 22.52 10.02
CA ASP A 338 -4.14 22.84 11.28
C ASP A 338 -3.16 22.84 12.47
N HIS A 339 -2.09 22.05 12.35
CA HIS A 339 -1.03 21.95 13.36
C HIS A 339 0.27 22.70 12.99
N ASN A 340 0.27 23.46 11.89
CA ASN A 340 1.44 24.20 11.39
C ASN A 340 2.69 23.32 11.26
N LEU A 341 2.56 22.19 10.55
CA LEU A 341 3.63 21.19 10.36
C LEU A 341 4.38 21.35 9.05
N GLU A 342 4.13 22.37 8.25
CA GLU A 342 4.68 22.50 6.89
C GLU A 342 6.21 22.36 6.87
N GLN A 343 6.90 22.99 7.81
CA GLN A 343 8.38 22.93 7.92
C GLN A 343 8.89 21.71 8.70
N ASP A 344 8.04 21.16 9.57
CA ASP A 344 8.40 20.02 10.41
C ASP A 344 8.13 18.67 9.75
N THR A 345 7.43 18.65 8.60
CA THR A 345 7.06 17.41 7.91
C THR A 345 8.29 16.71 7.35
N VAL A 346 8.42 15.43 7.66
CA VAL A 346 9.49 14.55 7.17
C VAL A 346 9.01 13.68 6.01
N ALA A 347 7.84 13.06 6.15
CA ALA A 347 7.30 12.18 5.12
C ALA A 347 5.79 12.00 5.24
N PHE A 348 5.15 11.68 4.11
CA PHE A 348 3.79 11.14 4.04
C PHE A 348 3.82 9.68 3.56
N ALA A 349 3.01 8.85 4.17
CA ALA A 349 2.90 7.45 3.76
C ALA A 349 1.44 6.97 3.81
N THR A 350 0.68 7.30 2.77
CA THR A 350 -0.71 6.88 2.52
C THR A 350 -1.72 7.50 3.48
N ASP A 351 -1.69 7.16 4.75
CA ASP A 351 -2.58 7.53 5.83
C ASP A 351 -1.83 8.04 7.08
N SER A 352 -0.53 8.21 6.94
CA SER A 352 0.34 8.69 8.02
C SER A 352 1.23 9.86 7.61
N ILE A 353 1.62 10.65 8.61
CA ILE A 353 2.58 11.75 8.50
C ILE A 353 3.67 11.57 9.56
N ALA A 354 4.93 11.68 9.14
CA ALA A 354 6.07 11.78 10.01
C ALA A 354 6.50 13.24 10.13
N CYS A 355 6.71 13.75 11.34
CA CYS A 355 7.15 15.12 11.57
C CYS A 355 8.07 15.25 12.78
N ARG A 356 8.84 16.36 12.84
CA ARG A 356 9.74 16.68 13.95
C ARG A 356 9.02 17.29 15.17
N LYS A 357 7.81 17.80 14.97
CA LYS A 357 7.05 18.47 16.01
C LYS A 357 6.09 17.53 16.71
N LYS A 358 6.15 17.48 18.04
CA LYS A 358 5.16 16.76 18.84
C LYS A 358 3.85 17.56 18.93
N ILE A 359 2.75 16.86 18.66
CA ILE A 359 1.41 17.42 18.84
C ILE A 359 0.85 16.80 20.13
N PRO A 360 0.52 17.63 21.15
CA PRO A 360 -0.01 17.12 22.41
C PRO A 360 -1.41 16.53 22.21
N ASP A 361 -1.78 15.59 23.09
CA ASP A 361 -3.13 15.05 23.29
C ASP A 361 -3.78 14.31 22.08
N LEU A 362 -2.96 13.88 21.12
CA LEU A 362 -3.43 13.07 19.98
C LEU A 362 -3.36 11.56 20.28
N ASN A 363 -4.24 11.08 21.15
CA ASN A 363 -4.35 9.65 21.52
C ASN A 363 -5.76 9.10 21.34
N SER A 364 -6.44 9.46 20.26
CA SER A 364 -7.79 8.97 20.02
C SER A 364 -7.79 7.66 19.23
N ASP A 365 -8.51 6.66 19.73
CA ASP A 365 -8.79 5.42 19.00
C ASP A 365 -10.06 5.52 18.12
N LYS A 366 -10.71 6.68 18.02
CA LYS A 366 -11.91 6.85 17.21
C LYS A 366 -11.61 6.71 15.71
N LEU A 367 -12.53 6.11 14.99
CA LEU A 367 -12.45 5.93 13.54
C LEU A 367 -12.21 7.27 12.83
N GLY A 368 -11.19 7.31 11.97
CA GLY A 368 -10.84 8.49 11.16
C GLY A 368 -10.09 9.59 11.90
N GLN A 369 -9.84 9.45 13.20
CA GLN A 369 -9.02 10.42 13.93
C GLN A 369 -7.53 10.07 13.83
N MET A 370 -6.70 11.11 13.88
CA MET A 370 -5.25 10.97 13.96
C MET A 370 -4.84 10.53 15.36
N LYS A 371 -3.84 9.68 15.43
CA LYS A 371 -3.19 9.30 16.69
C LYS A 371 -1.68 9.23 16.53
N LEU A 372 -0.96 9.38 17.60
CA LEU A 372 0.47 9.09 17.66
C LEU A 372 0.66 7.55 17.58
N ASP A 373 1.24 7.07 16.46
CA ASP A 373 1.58 5.65 16.29
C ASP A 373 2.95 5.32 16.87
N LYS A 374 3.93 6.22 16.64
CA LYS A 374 5.32 6.05 17.11
C LYS A 374 5.98 7.37 17.41
N GLN A 375 6.89 7.35 18.38
CA GLN A 375 7.88 8.40 18.58
C GLN A 375 9.28 7.79 18.76
N GLY A 376 10.30 8.50 18.33
CA GLY A 376 11.69 8.06 18.46
C GLY A 376 12.66 9.23 18.40
N ASN A 377 13.85 9.04 18.96
CA ASN A 377 14.89 10.08 19.04
C ASN A 377 16.04 9.82 18.05
N ASP A 378 15.98 8.72 17.28
CA ASP A 378 17.00 8.28 16.35
C ASP A 378 16.42 7.98 14.95
N ALA A 379 15.39 8.69 14.56
CA ALA A 379 14.77 8.47 13.26
C ALA A 379 15.74 8.80 12.12
N TYR A 380 15.78 7.93 11.12
CA TYR A 380 16.58 8.07 9.92
C TYR A 380 15.77 7.68 8.69
N PHE A 381 15.64 8.56 7.71
CA PHE A 381 14.88 8.30 6.49
C PHE A 381 15.82 8.29 5.27
N LEU A 382 15.91 7.16 4.58
CA LEU A 382 16.75 7.01 3.39
C LEU A 382 15.96 7.18 2.10
N SER A 383 14.78 6.59 2.04
CA SER A 383 13.87 6.74 0.92
C SER A 383 12.44 6.48 1.38
N ASN A 384 11.47 6.69 0.49
CA ASN A 384 10.07 6.38 0.76
C ASN A 384 9.88 4.90 1.13
N GLY A 385 9.53 4.65 2.40
CA GLY A 385 9.33 3.29 2.94
C GLY A 385 10.61 2.57 3.36
N PHE A 386 11.76 3.23 3.30
CA PHE A 386 13.00 2.73 3.88
C PHE A 386 13.53 3.71 4.92
N TYR A 387 13.31 3.39 6.19
CA TYR A 387 13.67 4.24 7.31
C TYR A 387 13.97 3.43 8.57
N ARG A 388 14.78 4.00 9.46
CA ARG A 388 15.04 3.51 10.81
C ARG A 388 14.20 4.30 11.82
N PHE A 389 13.71 3.61 12.83
CA PHE A 389 12.99 4.21 13.95
C PHE A 389 13.26 3.40 15.22
N ASN A 390 13.82 4.03 16.24
CA ASN A 390 14.24 3.37 17.49
C ASN A 390 15.11 2.12 17.23
N GLY A 391 16.16 2.27 16.40
CA GLY A 391 17.11 1.22 16.05
C GLY A 391 16.54 0.12 15.15
N LYS A 392 15.26 0.20 14.72
CA LYS A 392 14.63 -0.80 13.85
C LYS A 392 14.41 -0.26 12.44
N TRP A 393 14.95 -0.96 11.46
CA TRP A 393 14.71 -0.64 10.07
C TRP A 393 13.34 -1.13 9.60
N LYS A 394 12.61 -0.27 8.90
CA LYS A 394 11.44 -0.61 8.10
C LYS A 394 11.81 -0.44 6.63
N ASN A 395 11.63 -1.51 5.85
CA ASN A 395 11.97 -1.53 4.45
C ASN A 395 10.79 -2.03 3.62
N ARG A 396 10.36 -1.24 2.66
CA ARG A 396 9.31 -1.60 1.72
C ARG A 396 9.98 -2.18 0.46
N GLY A 397 9.68 -3.46 0.16
CA GLY A 397 10.19 -4.12 -1.06
C GLY A 397 11.65 -4.58 -1.00
N ILE A 398 12.29 -4.47 0.15
CA ILE A 398 13.64 -4.97 0.39
C ILE A 398 13.51 -6.14 1.38
N GLY A 399 13.97 -7.32 0.99
CA GLY A 399 13.96 -8.51 1.84
C GLY A 399 15.03 -8.45 2.93
N TYR A 400 14.93 -7.48 3.81
CA TYR A 400 15.81 -7.37 4.97
C TYR A 400 15.28 -8.24 6.10
N ASP A 401 16.19 -8.88 6.85
CA ASP A 401 15.81 -9.62 8.04
C ASP A 401 15.29 -8.62 9.10
N LYS A 402 13.98 -8.65 9.35
CA LYS A 402 13.30 -7.72 10.25
C LYS A 402 13.71 -7.88 11.71
N GLU A 403 14.36 -9.01 12.06
CA GLU A 403 14.73 -9.34 13.43
C GLU A 403 16.15 -8.86 13.79
N LYS A 404 17.00 -8.59 12.80
CA LYS A 404 18.33 -8.06 13.05
C LYS A 404 18.27 -6.54 13.17
N LYS A 405 18.65 -6.03 14.34
CA LYS A 405 19.08 -4.63 14.49
C LYS A 405 20.30 -4.45 13.60
N VAL A 406 20.16 -3.66 12.55
CA VAL A 406 21.30 -3.28 11.71
C VAL A 406 21.63 -1.85 12.07
N GLU A 407 22.79 -1.67 12.67
CA GLU A 407 23.37 -0.35 12.89
C GLU A 407 23.62 0.31 11.52
N ILE A 408 23.57 1.64 11.46
CA ILE A 408 23.85 2.39 10.21
C ILE A 408 25.24 2.05 9.68
N GLU A 409 26.20 1.86 10.58
CA GLU A 409 27.59 1.50 10.31
C GLU A 409 27.77 0.15 9.59
N HIS A 410 26.78 -0.72 9.67
CA HIS A 410 26.78 -2.03 9.02
C HIS A 410 26.05 -2.05 7.67
N LEU A 411 25.56 -0.89 7.19
CA LEU A 411 25.01 -0.79 5.85
C LEU A 411 26.14 -0.78 4.83
N ASP A 412 26.18 -1.77 3.95
CA ASP A 412 27.14 -1.86 2.84
C ASP A 412 26.82 -0.75 1.84
N THR A 413 27.54 0.38 1.95
CA THR A 413 27.37 1.56 1.09
C THR A 413 28.45 1.59 0.02
N ASP A 414 28.09 2.00 -1.18
CA ASP A 414 28.97 2.10 -2.34
C ASP A 414 28.60 3.35 -3.15
N VAL A 415 29.59 4.05 -3.68
CA VAL A 415 29.37 5.13 -4.63
C VAL A 415 29.49 4.54 -6.03
N GLY A 416 28.41 4.58 -6.79
CA GLY A 416 28.39 4.08 -8.15
C GLY A 416 29.24 4.91 -9.10
N ALA A 417 29.48 4.40 -10.31
CA ALA A 417 30.19 5.10 -11.36
C ALA A 417 29.49 6.42 -11.81
N ASP A 418 28.19 6.53 -11.50
CA ASP A 418 27.35 7.73 -11.71
C ASP A 418 27.47 8.76 -10.57
N GLY A 419 28.32 8.53 -9.57
CA GLY A 419 28.48 9.37 -8.40
C GLY A 419 27.35 9.29 -7.39
N GLN A 420 26.38 8.37 -7.58
CA GLN A 420 25.25 8.19 -6.66
C GLN A 420 25.62 7.27 -5.50
N LEU A 421 25.09 7.59 -4.32
CA LEU A 421 25.23 6.74 -3.13
C LEU A 421 24.22 5.59 -3.18
N TYR A 422 24.72 4.36 -3.08
CA TYR A 422 23.92 3.13 -3.06
C TYR A 422 24.08 2.39 -1.74
N ILE A 423 23.02 1.72 -1.34
CA ILE A 423 23.07 0.65 -0.34
C ILE A 423 22.96 -0.69 -1.06
N SER A 424 23.87 -1.60 -0.73
CA SER A 424 23.80 -2.99 -1.19
C SER A 424 23.12 -3.86 -0.15
N VAL A 425 22.04 -4.51 -0.53
CA VAL A 425 21.30 -5.44 0.34
C VAL A 425 21.35 -6.83 -0.26
N THR A 426 21.90 -7.77 0.50
CA THR A 426 21.87 -9.18 0.11
C THR A 426 20.45 -9.73 0.37
N THR A 427 19.83 -10.24 -0.65
CA THR A 427 18.49 -10.82 -0.57
C THR A 427 18.42 -12.15 -1.29
N THR A 428 17.36 -12.90 -1.06
CA THR A 428 17.14 -14.18 -1.72
C THR A 428 15.89 -14.11 -2.57
N ARG A 429 15.95 -14.70 -3.76
CA ARG A 429 14.78 -14.92 -4.59
C ARG A 429 14.60 -16.43 -4.84
N THR A 430 13.37 -16.81 -5.11
CA THR A 430 13.04 -18.19 -5.52
C THR A 430 12.39 -18.15 -6.89
N THR A 431 12.72 -19.11 -7.74
CA THR A 431 12.00 -19.29 -9.00
C THR A 431 10.57 -19.74 -8.69
N HIS A 432 9.59 -18.90 -9.05
CA HIS A 432 8.18 -19.20 -8.87
C HIS A 432 7.73 -20.30 -9.84
N ILE A 433 6.71 -21.06 -9.45
CA ILE A 433 6.11 -22.14 -10.28
C ILE A 433 5.76 -21.63 -11.70
N LYS A 434 5.11 -20.45 -11.80
CA LYS A 434 4.76 -19.83 -13.09
C LYS A 434 6.00 -19.62 -13.96
N SER A 435 7.03 -19.00 -13.42
CA SER A 435 8.28 -18.72 -14.14
C SER A 435 9.00 -20.02 -14.52
N GLY A 436 9.07 -20.99 -13.61
CA GLY A 436 9.65 -22.30 -13.89
C GLY A 436 8.95 -23.03 -15.03
N ILE A 437 7.62 -22.98 -15.08
CA ILE A 437 6.83 -23.59 -16.17
C ILE A 437 6.99 -22.79 -17.48
N MET A 438 6.84 -21.46 -17.43
CA MET A 438 6.90 -20.61 -18.62
C MET A 438 8.27 -20.65 -19.32
N TYR A 439 9.34 -20.72 -18.55
CA TYR A 439 10.72 -20.71 -19.06
C TYR A 439 11.37 -22.09 -19.08
N ASN A 440 10.59 -23.17 -18.90
CA ASN A 440 11.06 -24.56 -18.84
C ASN A 440 12.19 -24.81 -17.83
N LYS A 441 12.16 -24.06 -16.69
CA LYS A 441 13.14 -24.15 -15.59
C LYS A 441 12.55 -24.88 -14.39
N LEU A 442 11.96 -26.06 -14.63
CA LEU A 442 11.25 -26.82 -13.58
C LEU A 442 12.16 -27.25 -12.43
N ASP A 443 13.42 -27.52 -12.74
CA ASP A 443 14.46 -27.90 -11.77
C ASP A 443 14.86 -26.76 -10.85
N GLN A 444 14.56 -25.52 -11.21
CA GLN A 444 14.86 -24.33 -10.43
C GLN A 444 13.70 -23.87 -9.52
N ILE A 445 12.53 -24.46 -9.67
CA ILE A 445 11.38 -24.12 -8.84
C ILE A 445 11.71 -24.35 -7.37
N GLY A 446 11.58 -23.30 -6.56
CA GLY A 446 11.85 -23.34 -5.13
C GLY A 446 13.32 -23.28 -4.74
N LYS A 447 14.26 -23.28 -5.67
CA LYS A 447 15.67 -23.01 -5.34
C LYS A 447 15.83 -21.55 -4.90
N PHE A 448 16.70 -21.35 -3.91
CA PHE A 448 17.05 -20.01 -3.41
C PHE A 448 18.30 -19.52 -4.15
N GLU A 449 18.17 -18.38 -4.80
CA GLU A 449 19.32 -17.64 -5.32
C GLU A 449 19.60 -16.46 -4.38
N VAL A 450 20.85 -16.29 -4.00
CA VAL A 450 21.32 -15.14 -3.23
C VAL A 450 21.83 -14.10 -4.22
N TYR A 451 21.30 -12.88 -4.16
CA TYR A 451 21.76 -11.78 -5.01
C TYR A 451 21.89 -10.48 -4.20
N LYS A 452 22.77 -9.62 -4.64
CA LYS A 452 22.91 -8.27 -4.08
C LYS A 452 21.99 -7.32 -4.86
N LYS A 453 21.09 -6.64 -4.15
CA LYS A 453 20.26 -5.57 -4.70
C LYS A 453 20.85 -4.22 -4.32
N LYS A 454 21.18 -3.40 -5.31
CA LYS A 454 21.61 -2.02 -5.11
C LYS A 454 20.38 -1.09 -5.05
N ILE A 455 20.39 -0.15 -4.11
CA ILE A 455 19.32 0.84 -3.89
C ILE A 455 19.95 2.21 -3.88
N GLY A 456 19.63 3.02 -4.87
CA GLY A 456 20.08 4.40 -4.95
C GLY A 456 19.37 5.28 -3.90
N LEU A 457 20.15 5.94 -3.06
CA LEU A 457 19.61 6.77 -1.99
C LEU A 457 19.11 8.13 -2.49
N ASN A 458 19.67 8.60 -3.60
CA ASN A 458 19.32 9.87 -4.22
C ASN A 458 18.36 9.72 -5.40
N SER A 459 17.68 8.58 -5.53
CA SER A 459 16.83 8.25 -6.67
C SER A 459 15.38 8.79 -6.58
N ASP A 460 14.99 9.42 -5.47
CA ASP A 460 13.65 10.02 -5.37
C ASP A 460 13.55 11.26 -6.26
N ARG A 461 12.63 11.24 -7.23
CA ARG A 461 12.35 12.30 -8.20
C ARG A 461 10.97 12.93 -8.01
N LYS A 462 10.31 12.69 -6.87
CA LYS A 462 9.01 13.30 -6.57
C LYS A 462 9.12 14.75 -6.13
N ARG A 463 10.30 15.11 -5.63
CA ARG A 463 10.64 16.46 -5.20
C ARG A 463 12.02 16.84 -5.73
N PHE A 464 12.33 18.11 -5.76
CA PHE A 464 13.66 18.59 -6.08
C PHE A 464 14.53 18.57 -4.82
N TRP A 465 15.71 17.95 -4.92
CA TRP A 465 16.68 17.82 -3.85
C TRP A 465 17.90 18.68 -4.17
N PRO A 466 18.04 19.91 -3.59
CA PRO A 466 19.18 20.79 -3.85
C PRO A 466 20.52 20.15 -3.47
N VAL A 467 20.50 19.29 -2.45
CA VAL A 467 21.68 18.59 -1.93
C VAL A 467 21.40 17.08 -1.91
N ASN A 468 22.33 16.32 -2.46
CA ASN A 468 22.31 14.86 -2.39
C ASN A 468 22.91 14.37 -1.07
N LEU A 469 22.46 13.20 -0.62
CA LEU A 469 23.08 12.51 0.49
C LEU A 469 24.41 11.90 0.02
N GLU A 470 25.53 12.35 0.59
CA GLU A 470 26.88 11.91 0.21
C GLU A 470 27.37 10.76 1.10
N SER A 471 26.85 10.69 2.32
CA SER A 471 27.18 9.65 3.29
C SER A 471 25.97 9.31 4.15
N ILE A 472 26.01 8.16 4.81
CA ILE A 472 25.05 7.79 5.85
C ILE A 472 25.73 8.02 7.20
N ASP A 473 25.36 9.10 7.86
CA ASP A 473 25.84 9.46 9.19
C ASP A 473 24.70 9.98 10.07
N ASP A 474 24.95 10.10 11.36
CA ASP A 474 23.93 10.54 12.34
C ASP A 474 23.78 12.08 12.43
N LYS A 475 24.25 12.83 11.45
CA LYS A 475 24.26 14.29 11.46
C LYS A 475 23.64 14.90 10.21
N THR A 476 23.82 14.27 9.06
CA THR A 476 23.42 14.84 7.78
C THR A 476 21.92 14.68 7.54
N CYS A 477 21.24 15.79 7.30
CA CYS A 477 19.83 15.84 6.87
C CYS A 477 19.70 16.71 5.63
N CYS A 478 19.14 16.17 4.57
CA CYS A 478 18.84 16.87 3.33
C CYS A 478 17.36 17.24 3.26
N TYR A 479 17.07 18.46 2.80
CA TYR A 479 15.73 18.99 2.61
C TYR A 479 15.41 19.06 1.13
N SER A 480 14.17 18.79 0.78
CA SER A 480 13.67 18.92 -0.58
C SER A 480 12.65 20.04 -0.67
N VAL A 481 12.45 20.54 -1.89
CA VAL A 481 11.37 21.47 -2.23
C VAL A 481 10.45 20.86 -3.28
N PRO A 482 9.18 21.29 -3.41
CA PRO A 482 8.33 20.86 -4.50
C PRO A 482 8.98 21.15 -5.86
N ILE A 483 8.67 20.32 -6.85
CA ILE A 483 9.03 20.62 -8.24
C ILE A 483 8.19 21.82 -8.68
N LYS A 484 8.81 22.83 -9.29
CA LYS A 484 8.13 23.99 -9.85
C LYS A 484 7.66 23.66 -11.29
N MET A 485 6.39 23.92 -11.54
CA MET A 485 5.78 23.75 -12.86
C MET A 485 5.56 25.11 -13.53
N GLN A 486 5.75 25.18 -14.85
CA GLN A 486 5.32 26.30 -15.67
C GLN A 486 4.33 25.77 -16.71
N LEU A 487 3.28 26.55 -17.03
CA LEU A 487 2.34 26.21 -18.10
C LEU A 487 3.16 26.05 -19.41
N HIS A 488 3.09 24.87 -20.02
CA HIS A 488 3.82 24.46 -21.22
C HIS A 488 5.21 23.82 -21.03
N GLU A 489 5.72 23.70 -19.81
CA GLU A 489 6.86 22.81 -19.59
C GLU A 489 6.35 21.37 -19.44
N ASP A 490 6.54 20.60 -20.49
CA ASP A 490 6.64 19.16 -20.37
C ASP A 490 7.85 18.88 -19.47
N ILE A 491 7.66 18.28 -18.31
CA ILE A 491 8.79 17.75 -17.53
C ILE A 491 9.41 16.67 -18.41
N GLY A 492 10.51 17.09 -19.05
CA GLY A 492 11.06 16.49 -20.24
C GLY A 492 11.65 15.11 -20.10
N GLU A 493 12.11 14.64 -21.19
CA GLU A 493 12.68 13.34 -21.53
C GLU A 493 14.01 12.99 -20.83
N GLU A 494 14.50 13.75 -19.83
CA GLU A 494 15.85 13.55 -19.27
C GLU A 494 15.94 12.67 -18.02
N ASP A 495 14.88 11.97 -17.61
CA ASP A 495 14.95 11.08 -16.46
C ASP A 495 14.69 9.61 -16.82
N GLU A 496 15.62 8.98 -17.54
CA GLU A 496 15.70 7.52 -17.72
C GLU A 496 16.13 6.75 -16.46
N PHE A 497 16.19 7.36 -15.28
CA PHE A 497 16.45 6.69 -14.01
C PHE A 497 15.21 6.66 -13.12
N GLY A 498 14.11 6.12 -13.66
CA GLY A 498 13.01 5.62 -12.84
C GLY A 498 13.52 4.45 -11.98
N TRP A 499 12.80 4.11 -10.91
CA TRP A 499 12.88 2.80 -10.29
C TRP A 499 12.56 1.75 -11.36
N ASN A 500 13.54 1.38 -12.13
CA ASN A 500 13.49 0.17 -12.90
C ASN A 500 13.48 -0.95 -11.88
N TYR A 501 12.29 -1.51 -11.64
CA TYR A 501 12.21 -2.94 -11.56
C TYR A 501 12.57 -3.44 -12.98
N GLU A 502 13.78 -3.24 -13.38
CA GLU A 502 14.39 -4.14 -14.32
C GLU A 502 14.48 -5.45 -13.55
N ASP A 503 13.50 -6.30 -13.76
CA ASP A 503 13.83 -7.68 -14.01
C ASP A 503 14.92 -7.59 -15.08
N GLU A 504 16.20 -7.60 -14.68
CA GLU A 504 17.28 -7.84 -15.60
C GLU A 504 16.80 -9.02 -16.44
N LYS A 505 16.50 -8.74 -17.69
CA LYS A 505 16.34 -9.79 -18.70
C LYS A 505 17.67 -10.50 -18.68
N TYR A 506 17.69 -11.63 -17.98
CA TYR A 506 18.78 -12.56 -18.05
C TYR A 506 18.81 -13.04 -19.51
N GLU A 507 19.63 -12.39 -20.33
CA GLU A 507 20.08 -12.95 -21.59
C GLU A 507 21.04 -14.07 -21.18
N PRO A 508 20.80 -15.32 -21.55
CA PRO A 508 21.77 -16.37 -21.33
C PRO A 508 22.98 -16.03 -22.18
N GLU A 509 24.12 -15.82 -21.54
CA GLU A 509 25.39 -15.89 -22.24
C GLU A 509 25.43 -17.18 -23.04
N SER A 510 25.58 -17.04 -24.34
CA SER A 510 25.89 -18.11 -25.25
C SER A 510 27.31 -18.56 -24.98
N ASP A 511 27.48 -19.59 -24.18
CA ASP A 511 28.70 -20.36 -24.17
C ASP A 511 28.39 -21.84 -24.51
N LEU A 512 28.97 -22.22 -25.64
CA LEU A 512 29.29 -23.47 -26.28
C LEU A 512 29.04 -24.79 -25.49
#